data_aa0c664957408e04ed2047291d71cf71
#
_entry.id   aa0c664957408e04ed2047291d71cf71
#
_cell.length_a   1.000
_cell.length_b   1.000
_cell.length_c   1.000
_cell.angle_alpha   90.00
_cell.angle_beta   90.00
_cell.angle_gamma   90.00
#
_symmetry.space_group_name_H-M   'P 1'
#
loop_
_entity.id
_entity.type
_entity.pdbx_description
1 polymer ?
#
loop_
_entity_poly.entity_id
_entity_poly.type
_entity_poly.pdbx_seq_one_letter_code
_entity_poly.pdbx_strand_id
1 'polypeptide(L)'
;MKPGTTRELCLQIAGDLNDYSAHIDGLKILPVYGGSSIESQIRTLKKGVHIIVATPGRLIDLINRGMVQLDRVHTVIMDEADEMLDMGFTESINEILSRVPDERSMLLFSATMPPDIGRIAKKYMHSPREIVIGSKNEGAKNVKHIYYLVHAKDKYLALKRIADYYPSIYGIIFCRTRLETQEIADALIKDGYNADSLHGDLSQQQRDAVMQKFRLRNLQLLVATDVAARGLDVDNLTHVINYGLPEDIETYTHRSGRTGRAGKTGTSIAIIHVKEKRRMRDIERIIGKKFEKGTIPTGKQICEKQLYNLIDRIEKVKVNEEEIASYLPITLKRLSWLSTEDLVKRVVSLEFNRLIDYYADAAELDIPEENTPREKNEGERSHNRNRKTAPGFSRLRINLGKADGFYPNTLIDMINRNIPGRIAIGKIDILPDFSRFEIEENEAHRVIAMLKNLDFFGKRIQVGTDSTAGRQDNPDKEKQQFHRKKKEYESAKPRRKGHTFDERKGKNNNYSGKKAHKNK
;
A
#
# COMPACT_ATOMS: atom_id res chain seq x y z
N MET A 1 28.48 -16.82 7.24
CA MET A 1 28.04 -15.45 6.98
C MET A 1 26.55 -15.47 6.71
N LYS A 2 25.76 -14.64 7.39
CA LYS A 2 24.30 -14.58 7.19
C LYS A 2 23.93 -13.13 6.84
N PRO A 3 23.72 -12.79 5.54
CA PRO A 3 23.17 -11.50 5.19
C PRO A 3 21.69 -11.47 5.55
N GLY A 4 21.27 -10.41 6.27
CA GLY A 4 19.88 -10.09 6.56
C GLY A 4 19.43 -8.91 5.71
N THR A 5 18.13 -8.79 5.47
CA THR A 5 17.54 -7.72 4.65
C THR A 5 17.59 -6.37 5.33
N THR A 6 17.32 -6.33 6.62
CA THR A 6 17.23 -5.11 7.42
C THR A 6 18.19 -5.15 8.60
N ARG A 7 18.44 -3.98 9.18
CA ARG A 7 19.21 -3.84 10.41
C ARG A 7 18.56 -4.62 11.56
N GLU A 8 17.25 -4.51 11.67
CA GLU A 8 16.46 -5.14 12.72
C GLU A 8 16.62 -6.66 12.68
N LEU A 9 16.49 -7.25 11.50
CA LEU A 9 16.70 -8.70 11.29
C LEU A 9 18.17 -9.08 11.57
N CYS A 10 19.13 -8.26 11.15
CA CYS A 10 20.55 -8.49 11.43
C CYS A 10 20.83 -8.54 12.94
N LEU A 11 20.26 -7.63 13.72
CA LEU A 11 20.40 -7.58 15.18
C LEU A 11 19.68 -8.76 15.86
N GLN A 12 18.47 -9.08 15.41
CA GLN A 12 17.71 -10.24 15.92
C GLN A 12 18.50 -11.53 15.73
N ILE A 13 18.92 -11.81 14.51
CA ILE A 13 19.69 -13.02 14.21
C ILE A 13 20.97 -13.08 15.04
N ALA A 14 21.67 -11.97 15.20
CA ALA A 14 22.88 -11.93 16.02
C ALA A 14 22.58 -12.16 17.50
N GLY A 15 21.45 -11.64 18.01
CA GLY A 15 20.95 -11.92 19.35
C GLY A 15 20.64 -13.40 19.56
N ASP A 16 19.79 -13.99 18.72
CA ASP A 16 19.42 -15.39 18.78
C ASP A 16 20.65 -16.32 18.70
N LEU A 17 21.60 -16.00 17.81
CA LEU A 17 22.85 -16.76 17.71
C LEU A 17 23.71 -16.65 18.98
N ASN A 18 23.76 -15.49 19.63
CA ASN A 18 24.45 -15.35 20.92
C ASN A 18 23.76 -16.18 22.00
N ASP A 19 22.43 -16.18 22.07
CA ASP A 19 21.66 -16.96 23.03
C ASP A 19 21.87 -18.47 22.80
N TYR A 20 21.79 -18.95 21.56
CA TYR A 20 22.04 -20.35 21.22
C TYR A 20 23.49 -20.78 21.46
N SER A 21 24.43 -19.87 21.39
CA SER A 21 25.85 -20.14 21.60
C SER A 21 26.32 -19.91 23.04
N ALA A 22 25.43 -19.67 23.99
CA ALA A 22 25.75 -19.33 25.37
C ALA A 22 26.70 -20.36 26.06
N HIS A 23 26.70 -21.60 25.59
CA HIS A 23 27.56 -22.70 26.11
C HIS A 23 28.72 -23.03 25.19
N ILE A 24 29.03 -22.19 24.19
CA ILE A 24 30.18 -22.40 23.27
C ILE A 24 31.22 -21.32 23.57
N ASP A 25 32.24 -21.73 24.31
CA ASP A 25 33.32 -20.79 24.72
C ASP A 25 34.08 -20.23 23.51
N GLY A 26 34.31 -18.94 23.54
CA GLY A 26 35.13 -18.25 22.55
C GLY A 26 34.46 -17.95 21.21
N LEU A 27 33.18 -18.35 20.96
CA LEU A 27 32.46 -18.01 19.74
C LEU A 27 32.17 -16.49 19.71
N LYS A 28 32.56 -15.86 18.60
CA LYS A 28 32.37 -14.42 18.40
C LYS A 28 31.45 -14.15 17.22
N ILE A 29 30.34 -13.51 17.48
CA ILE A 29 29.31 -13.16 16.51
C ILE A 29 29.30 -11.63 16.37
N LEU A 30 29.36 -11.12 15.14
CA LEU A 30 29.33 -9.69 14.88
C LEU A 30 28.17 -9.31 13.95
N PRO A 31 27.24 -8.46 14.40
CA PRO A 31 26.28 -7.81 13.51
C PRO A 31 26.95 -6.64 12.75
N VAL A 32 26.80 -6.65 11.42
CA VAL A 32 27.38 -5.67 10.50
C VAL A 32 26.26 -4.98 9.72
N TYR A 33 25.91 -3.75 10.09
CA TYR A 33 24.76 -3.04 9.51
C TYR A 33 25.01 -1.53 9.45
N GLY A 34 24.24 -0.84 8.60
CA GLY A 34 24.28 0.61 8.46
C GLY A 34 23.62 1.36 9.62
N GLY A 35 23.90 2.66 9.77
CA GLY A 35 23.31 3.49 10.81
C GLY A 35 23.95 3.36 12.21
N SER A 36 25.04 2.61 12.33
CA SER A 36 25.88 2.52 13.54
C SER A 36 27.32 2.87 13.22
N SER A 37 28.15 3.13 14.28
CA SER A 37 29.56 3.45 14.10
C SER A 37 30.30 2.34 13.38
N ILE A 38 30.90 2.67 12.25
CA ILE A 38 31.70 1.75 11.45
C ILE A 38 33.01 1.41 12.16
N GLU A 39 33.60 2.35 12.92
CA GLU A 39 34.83 2.17 13.64
C GLU A 39 34.70 1.11 14.74
N SER A 40 33.53 1.04 15.39
CA SER A 40 33.23 -0.01 16.36
C SER A 40 33.22 -1.38 15.73
N GLN A 41 32.58 -1.51 14.56
CA GLN A 41 32.54 -2.77 13.81
C GLN A 41 33.95 -3.17 13.33
N ILE A 42 34.75 -2.22 12.82
CA ILE A 42 36.11 -2.47 12.38
C ILE A 42 37.00 -2.93 13.58
N ARG A 43 36.86 -2.30 14.76
CA ARG A 43 37.62 -2.72 15.95
C ARG A 43 37.30 -4.15 16.35
N THR A 44 36.05 -4.58 16.23
CA THR A 44 35.65 -5.95 16.55
C THR A 44 36.16 -6.93 15.50
N LEU A 45 36.05 -6.59 14.22
CA LEU A 45 36.58 -7.40 13.11
C LEU A 45 38.09 -7.67 13.27
N LYS A 46 38.89 -6.67 13.64
CA LYS A 46 40.33 -6.82 13.89
C LYS A 46 40.67 -7.79 15.02
N LYS A 47 39.75 -8.02 15.97
CA LYS A 47 39.92 -9.00 17.07
C LYS A 47 39.58 -10.45 16.62
N GLY A 48 39.16 -10.60 15.37
CA GLY A 48 38.69 -11.86 14.80
C GLY A 48 37.28 -12.21 15.22
N VAL A 49 36.46 -12.66 14.25
CA VAL A 49 35.09 -13.10 14.44
C VAL A 49 34.85 -14.42 13.72
N HIS A 50 33.93 -15.24 14.24
CA HIS A 50 33.60 -16.54 13.68
C HIS A 50 32.35 -16.47 12.79
N ILE A 51 31.38 -15.63 13.19
CA ILE A 51 30.13 -15.45 12.44
C ILE A 51 29.92 -13.95 12.19
N ILE A 52 29.65 -13.59 10.94
CA ILE A 52 29.23 -12.25 10.55
C ILE A 52 27.76 -12.33 10.15
N VAL A 53 26.90 -11.56 10.82
CA VAL A 53 25.51 -11.33 10.41
C VAL A 53 25.46 -9.93 9.79
N ALA A 54 25.10 -9.83 8.51
CA ALA A 54 25.32 -8.57 7.80
C ALA A 54 24.15 -8.10 6.95
N THR A 55 23.98 -6.78 6.85
CA THR A 55 23.22 -6.18 5.74
C THR A 55 24.15 -5.96 4.54
N PRO A 56 23.68 -6.18 3.28
CA PRO A 56 24.55 -6.19 2.10
C PRO A 56 25.40 -4.92 1.94
N GLY A 57 24.79 -3.74 2.01
CA GLY A 57 25.50 -2.47 1.77
C GLY A 57 26.64 -2.20 2.74
N ARG A 58 26.46 -2.44 4.05
CA ARG A 58 27.52 -2.23 5.04
C ARG A 58 28.62 -3.29 4.91
N LEU A 59 28.27 -4.50 4.54
CA LEU A 59 29.27 -5.54 4.32
C LEU A 59 30.17 -5.20 3.13
N ILE A 60 29.62 -4.74 2.02
CA ILE A 60 30.36 -4.27 0.84
C ILE A 60 31.28 -3.10 1.22
N ASP A 61 30.80 -2.12 1.96
CA ASP A 61 31.64 -1.00 2.42
C ASP A 61 32.85 -1.50 3.22
N LEU A 62 32.68 -2.47 4.10
CA LEU A 62 33.78 -3.07 4.87
C LEU A 62 34.71 -3.94 4.02
N ILE A 63 34.19 -4.65 3.02
CA ILE A 63 34.99 -5.41 2.05
C ILE A 63 35.85 -4.45 1.22
N ASN A 64 35.27 -3.38 0.70
CA ASN A 64 35.97 -2.38 -0.12
C ASN A 64 37.03 -1.61 0.66
N ARG A 65 36.87 -1.48 1.97
CA ARG A 65 37.89 -0.95 2.90
C ARG A 65 38.97 -1.96 3.28
N GLY A 66 38.89 -3.19 2.81
CA GLY A 66 39.83 -4.27 3.18
C GLY A 66 39.72 -4.74 4.64
N MET A 67 38.60 -4.42 5.32
CA MET A 67 38.41 -4.77 6.74
C MET A 67 37.77 -6.13 6.94
N VAL A 68 37.17 -6.70 5.89
CA VAL A 68 36.58 -8.06 5.88
C VAL A 68 37.21 -8.85 4.76
N GLN A 69 37.74 -10.01 5.08
CA GLN A 69 38.22 -11.01 4.13
C GLN A 69 37.26 -12.19 4.17
N LEU A 70 36.73 -12.59 3.02
CA LEU A 70 35.75 -13.67 2.87
C LEU A 70 36.34 -14.97 2.34
N ASP A 71 37.67 -15.01 2.12
CA ASP A 71 38.44 -16.13 1.56
C ASP A 71 38.40 -17.42 2.41
N ARG A 72 37.99 -17.29 3.70
CA ARG A 72 37.85 -18.43 4.64
C ARG A 72 36.39 -18.73 5.00
N VAL A 73 35.44 -18.22 4.26
CA VAL A 73 34.02 -18.48 4.54
C VAL A 73 33.62 -19.85 3.99
N HIS A 74 33.26 -20.75 4.90
CA HIS A 74 32.80 -22.10 4.56
C HIS A 74 31.29 -22.21 4.39
N THR A 75 30.52 -21.31 4.99
CA THR A 75 29.05 -21.36 4.94
C THR A 75 28.47 -19.99 4.72
N VAL A 76 27.58 -19.87 3.75
CA VAL A 76 26.77 -18.69 3.49
C VAL A 76 25.29 -19.02 3.69
N ILE A 77 24.60 -18.19 4.47
CA ILE A 77 23.18 -18.32 4.71
C ILE A 77 22.50 -17.03 4.25
N MET A 78 21.61 -17.13 3.29
CA MET A 78 20.73 -16.03 2.88
C MET A 78 19.36 -16.23 3.49
N ASP A 79 18.88 -15.25 4.23
CA ASP A 79 17.58 -15.28 4.89
C ASP A 79 16.70 -14.14 4.35
N GLU A 80 15.40 -14.39 4.20
CA GLU A 80 14.48 -13.48 3.50
C GLU A 80 15.03 -13.07 2.13
N ALA A 81 15.47 -14.05 1.32
CA ALA A 81 16.15 -13.77 0.06
C ALA A 81 15.26 -13.03 -0.96
N ASP A 82 13.96 -13.31 -0.98
CA ASP A 82 12.96 -12.59 -1.76
C ASP A 82 12.91 -11.10 -1.40
N GLU A 83 12.86 -10.78 -0.12
CA GLU A 83 12.89 -9.42 0.38
C GLU A 83 14.19 -8.68 0.00
N MET A 84 15.32 -9.39 -0.01
CA MET A 84 16.60 -8.80 -0.45
C MET A 84 16.54 -8.37 -1.92
N LEU A 85 15.88 -9.14 -2.78
CA LEU A 85 15.73 -8.81 -4.20
C LEU A 85 14.75 -7.64 -4.41
N ASP A 86 13.64 -7.66 -3.71
CA ASP A 86 12.65 -6.56 -3.75
C ASP A 86 13.25 -5.21 -3.32
N MET A 87 14.23 -5.25 -2.43
CA MET A 87 15.00 -4.07 -2.02
C MET A 87 16.10 -3.66 -3.03
N GLY A 88 16.24 -4.37 -4.14
CA GLY A 88 17.24 -4.08 -5.17
C GLY A 88 18.66 -4.51 -4.83
N PHE A 89 18.86 -5.41 -3.86
CA PHE A 89 20.20 -5.89 -3.46
C PHE A 89 20.79 -6.96 -4.39
N THR A 90 20.22 -7.19 -5.56
CA THR A 90 20.71 -8.21 -6.51
C THR A 90 22.19 -8.04 -6.84
N GLU A 91 22.62 -6.82 -7.17
CA GLU A 91 24.02 -6.52 -7.49
C GLU A 91 24.91 -6.69 -6.25
N SER A 92 24.45 -6.22 -5.11
CA SER A 92 25.16 -6.37 -3.83
C SER A 92 25.37 -7.83 -3.44
N ILE A 93 24.35 -8.67 -3.63
CA ILE A 93 24.45 -10.11 -3.39
C ILE A 93 25.46 -10.75 -4.34
N ASN A 94 25.41 -10.43 -5.63
CA ASN A 94 26.35 -10.93 -6.61
C ASN A 94 27.80 -10.52 -6.27
N GLU A 95 28.03 -9.27 -5.87
CA GLU A 95 29.34 -8.77 -5.47
C GLU A 95 29.89 -9.54 -4.24
N ILE A 96 29.08 -9.71 -3.20
CA ILE A 96 29.45 -10.44 -1.99
C ILE A 96 29.78 -11.89 -2.34
N LEU A 97 28.90 -12.57 -3.08
CA LEU A 97 29.09 -13.97 -3.42
C LEU A 97 30.28 -14.23 -4.32
N SER A 98 30.69 -13.26 -5.16
CA SER A 98 31.91 -13.35 -5.97
C SER A 98 33.22 -13.25 -5.16
N ARG A 99 33.15 -12.81 -3.90
CA ARG A 99 34.31 -12.72 -2.97
C ARG A 99 34.42 -13.89 -2.00
N VAL A 100 33.45 -14.80 -2.02
CA VAL A 100 33.45 -16.01 -1.16
C VAL A 100 33.96 -17.19 -1.99
N PRO A 101 34.76 -18.12 -1.43
CA PRO A 101 35.23 -19.29 -2.14
C PRO A 101 34.10 -20.10 -2.79
N ASP A 102 34.39 -20.75 -3.93
CA ASP A 102 33.41 -21.58 -4.61
C ASP A 102 33.10 -22.87 -3.82
N GLU A 103 34.08 -23.41 -3.11
CA GLU A 103 33.93 -24.55 -2.19
C GLU A 103 33.30 -24.08 -0.88
N ARG A 104 32.00 -23.83 -0.91
CA ARG A 104 31.20 -23.42 0.27
C ARG A 104 29.88 -24.16 0.35
N SER A 105 29.37 -24.32 1.55
CA SER A 105 27.96 -24.65 1.78
C SER A 105 27.12 -23.40 1.65
N MET A 106 26.00 -23.49 0.94
CA MET A 106 25.08 -22.36 0.78
C MET A 106 23.66 -22.78 1.14
N LEU A 107 23.03 -22.01 2.04
CA LEU A 107 21.63 -22.16 2.42
C LEU A 107 20.88 -20.88 2.02
N LEU A 108 19.71 -21.06 1.44
CA LEU A 108 18.84 -19.99 1.01
C LEU A 108 17.45 -20.21 1.62
N PHE A 109 17.00 -19.26 2.41
CA PHE A 109 15.67 -19.22 2.99
C PHE A 109 14.86 -18.10 2.36
N SER A 110 13.64 -18.40 1.94
CA SER A 110 12.75 -17.45 1.29
C SER A 110 11.30 -17.87 1.55
N ALA A 111 10.42 -16.90 1.77
CA ALA A 111 8.99 -17.16 1.91
C ALA A 111 8.33 -17.40 0.54
N THR A 112 8.85 -16.74 -0.49
CA THR A 112 8.38 -16.86 -1.87
C THR A 112 9.52 -17.28 -2.80
N MET A 113 9.20 -17.76 -4.00
CA MET A 113 10.21 -18.22 -4.96
C MET A 113 10.04 -17.51 -6.31
N PRO A 114 10.29 -16.19 -6.39
CA PRO A 114 10.27 -15.47 -7.65
C PRO A 114 11.39 -15.97 -8.59
N PRO A 115 11.29 -15.73 -9.91
CA PRO A 115 12.27 -16.23 -10.89
C PRO A 115 13.71 -15.80 -10.59
N ASP A 116 13.88 -14.64 -9.96
CA ASP A 116 15.19 -14.08 -9.62
C ASP A 116 15.90 -14.87 -8.52
N ILE A 117 15.17 -15.32 -7.52
CA ILE A 117 15.70 -16.26 -6.50
C ILE A 117 16.13 -17.56 -7.15
N GLY A 118 15.31 -18.09 -8.06
CA GLY A 118 15.67 -19.29 -8.82
C GLY A 118 16.96 -19.10 -9.66
N ARG A 119 17.20 -17.90 -10.20
CA ARG A 119 18.44 -17.57 -10.91
C ARG A 119 19.65 -17.53 -9.99
N ILE A 120 19.53 -16.92 -8.81
CA ILE A 120 20.60 -16.89 -7.80
C ILE A 120 20.91 -18.30 -7.33
N ALA A 121 19.90 -19.10 -7.00
CA ALA A 121 20.11 -20.48 -6.59
C ALA A 121 20.85 -21.30 -7.65
N LYS A 122 20.44 -21.21 -8.93
CA LYS A 122 21.11 -21.91 -10.04
C LYS A 122 22.54 -21.43 -10.28
N LYS A 123 22.82 -20.15 -10.06
CA LYS A 123 24.14 -19.56 -10.32
C LYS A 123 25.17 -19.89 -9.22
N TYR A 124 24.75 -19.93 -7.97
CA TYR A 124 25.67 -19.95 -6.83
C TYR A 124 25.57 -21.22 -5.95
N MET A 125 24.54 -22.06 -6.15
CA MET A 125 24.37 -23.31 -5.39
C MET A 125 24.65 -24.51 -6.30
N HIS A 126 25.42 -25.46 -5.79
CA HIS A 126 25.73 -26.70 -6.49
C HIS A 126 24.74 -27.80 -6.10
N SER A 127 23.93 -28.27 -7.05
CA SER A 127 22.91 -29.30 -6.85
C SER A 127 22.06 -29.10 -5.57
N PRO A 128 21.41 -27.94 -5.40
CA PRO A 128 20.70 -27.64 -4.17
C PRO A 128 19.51 -28.59 -3.96
N ARG A 129 19.32 -29.04 -2.72
CA ARG A 129 18.10 -29.72 -2.32
C ARG A 129 17.04 -28.71 -1.96
N GLU A 130 15.91 -28.73 -2.68
CA GLU A 130 14.75 -27.87 -2.37
C GLU A 130 13.89 -28.56 -1.29
N ILE A 131 13.62 -27.83 -0.19
CA ILE A 131 12.72 -28.26 0.88
C ILE A 131 11.60 -27.25 0.94
N VAL A 132 10.37 -27.67 0.63
CA VAL A 132 9.17 -26.82 0.68
C VAL A 132 8.32 -27.20 1.88
N ILE A 133 8.02 -26.23 2.73
CA ILE A 133 7.12 -26.39 3.88
C ILE A 133 5.81 -25.69 3.56
N GLY A 134 4.71 -26.45 3.43
CA GLY A 134 3.44 -25.93 2.92
C GLY A 134 3.37 -25.93 1.39
N SER A 135 2.41 -25.23 0.82
CA SER A 135 2.32 -24.98 -0.63
C SER A 135 2.95 -23.63 -0.98
N LYS A 136 3.51 -23.53 -2.21
CA LYS A 136 4.11 -22.27 -2.69
C LYS A 136 3.09 -21.13 -2.61
N ASN A 137 3.45 -20.05 -1.92
CA ASN A 137 2.63 -18.84 -1.74
C ASN A 137 1.32 -19.04 -0.94
N GLU A 138 1.17 -20.16 -0.21
CA GLU A 138 0.00 -20.35 0.64
C GLU A 138 0.01 -19.34 1.81
N GLY A 139 -1.04 -18.57 1.94
CA GLY A 139 -1.23 -17.71 3.10
C GLY A 139 -1.30 -18.52 4.40
N ALA A 140 -0.82 -17.98 5.52
CA ALA A 140 -0.79 -18.68 6.81
C ALA A 140 -2.16 -19.29 7.15
N LYS A 141 -2.18 -20.59 7.48
CA LYS A 141 -3.44 -21.37 7.67
C LYS A 141 -4.36 -20.78 8.75
N ASN A 142 -3.78 -20.15 9.75
CA ASN A 142 -4.47 -19.63 10.93
C ASN A 142 -4.84 -18.14 10.82
N VAL A 143 -4.74 -17.54 9.62
CA VAL A 143 -5.12 -16.14 9.40
C VAL A 143 -6.47 -16.07 8.72
N LYS A 144 -7.39 -15.34 9.34
CA LYS A 144 -8.68 -14.96 8.76
C LYS A 144 -8.49 -13.70 7.94
N HIS A 145 -8.91 -13.72 6.66
CA HIS A 145 -8.84 -12.57 5.76
C HIS A 145 -10.20 -11.92 5.62
N ILE A 146 -10.30 -10.63 5.99
CA ILE A 146 -11.55 -9.85 5.93
C ILE A 146 -11.31 -8.62 5.08
N TYR A 147 -12.27 -8.22 4.26
CA TYR A 147 -12.23 -6.93 3.60
C TYR A 147 -13.46 -6.08 3.91
N TYR A 148 -13.22 -4.78 4.02
CA TYR A 148 -14.26 -3.77 4.15
C TYR A 148 -14.26 -2.88 2.92
N LEU A 149 -15.42 -2.71 2.31
CA LEU A 149 -15.58 -1.91 1.09
C LEU A 149 -16.18 -0.56 1.43
N VAL A 150 -15.37 0.49 1.29
CA VAL A 150 -15.75 1.87 1.65
C VAL A 150 -15.39 2.86 0.56
N HIS A 151 -15.93 4.07 0.62
CA HIS A 151 -15.43 5.17 -0.21
C HIS A 151 -14.04 5.62 0.26
N ALA A 152 -13.22 6.12 -0.67
CA ALA A 152 -11.85 6.53 -0.36
C ALA A 152 -11.79 7.60 0.76
N LYS A 153 -12.75 8.51 0.81
CA LYS A 153 -12.88 9.55 1.84
C LYS A 153 -13.24 9.01 3.23
N ASP A 154 -13.85 7.82 3.29
CA ASP A 154 -14.37 7.23 4.52
C ASP A 154 -13.43 6.17 5.11
N LYS A 155 -12.26 5.92 4.49
CA LYS A 155 -11.30 4.90 4.94
C LYS A 155 -10.83 5.11 6.38
N TYR A 156 -10.55 6.35 6.78
CA TYR A 156 -10.11 6.63 8.14
C TYR A 156 -11.21 6.36 9.18
N LEU A 157 -12.46 6.77 8.88
CA LEU A 157 -13.60 6.47 9.74
C LEU A 157 -13.85 4.97 9.88
N ALA A 158 -13.67 4.22 8.78
CA ALA A 158 -13.75 2.77 8.81
C ALA A 158 -12.64 2.16 9.68
N LEU A 159 -11.39 2.61 9.54
CA LEU A 159 -10.27 2.20 10.37
C LEU A 159 -10.57 2.42 11.87
N LYS A 160 -11.05 3.63 12.21
CA LYS A 160 -11.40 3.98 13.57
C LYS A 160 -12.48 3.07 14.14
N ARG A 161 -13.58 2.83 13.41
CA ARG A 161 -14.65 1.92 13.84
C ARG A 161 -14.17 0.48 14.04
N ILE A 162 -13.27 0.02 13.17
CA ILE A 162 -12.66 -1.30 13.30
C ILE A 162 -11.80 -1.36 14.59
N ALA A 163 -10.98 -0.33 14.83
CA ALA A 163 -10.16 -0.26 16.03
C ALA A 163 -11.00 -0.22 17.31
N ASP A 164 -12.09 0.57 17.32
CA ASP A 164 -13.01 0.65 18.45
C ASP A 164 -13.80 -0.65 18.68
N TYR A 165 -14.09 -1.39 17.60
CA TYR A 165 -14.79 -2.68 17.70
C TYR A 165 -13.95 -3.79 18.33
N TYR A 166 -12.60 -3.67 18.27
CA TYR A 166 -11.65 -4.62 18.84
C TYR A 166 -10.88 -3.98 20.02
N PRO A 167 -11.45 -3.92 21.24
CA PRO A 167 -10.86 -3.20 22.37
C PRO A 167 -9.43 -3.66 22.73
N SER A 168 -9.14 -4.95 22.52
CA SER A 168 -7.83 -5.56 22.78
C SER A 168 -6.96 -5.66 21.53
N ILE A 169 -7.21 -4.80 20.53
CA ILE A 169 -6.43 -4.80 19.31
C ILE A 169 -4.94 -4.52 19.61
N TYR A 170 -4.08 -5.36 19.08
CA TYR A 170 -2.64 -5.16 19.04
C TYR A 170 -2.18 -5.49 17.63
N GLY A 171 -1.88 -4.47 16.85
CA GLY A 171 -1.75 -4.67 15.41
C GLY A 171 -0.88 -3.66 14.69
N ILE A 172 -0.59 -3.99 13.43
CA ILE A 172 0.09 -3.11 12.48
C ILE A 172 -0.90 -2.66 11.41
N ILE A 173 -0.88 -1.36 11.11
CA ILE A 173 -1.61 -0.73 10.02
C ILE A 173 -0.62 -0.42 8.92
N PHE A 174 -0.74 -1.10 7.78
CA PHE A 174 0.11 -0.87 6.63
C PHE A 174 -0.45 0.22 5.72
N CYS A 175 0.34 1.26 5.50
CA CYS A 175 0.09 2.35 4.56
C CYS A 175 1.07 2.30 3.39
N ARG A 176 0.69 2.90 2.25
CA ARG A 176 1.52 2.84 1.03
C ARG A 176 2.67 3.83 1.05
N THR A 177 2.46 5.01 1.61
CA THR A 177 3.46 6.09 1.59
C THR A 177 3.83 6.55 3.00
N ARG A 178 5.02 7.16 3.13
CA ARG A 178 5.49 7.74 4.39
C ARG A 178 4.56 8.84 4.91
N LEU A 179 4.08 9.69 4.00
CA LEU A 179 3.13 10.75 4.32
C LEU A 179 1.82 10.18 4.88
N GLU A 180 1.19 9.24 4.17
CA GLU A 180 -0.03 8.57 4.63
C GLU A 180 0.18 7.89 6.00
N THR A 181 1.35 7.26 6.21
CA THR A 181 1.70 6.64 7.50
C THR A 181 1.69 7.65 8.63
N GLN A 182 2.32 8.81 8.44
CA GLN A 182 2.35 9.87 9.45
C GLN A 182 0.97 10.47 9.68
N GLU A 183 0.23 10.81 8.62
CA GLU A 183 -1.11 11.38 8.71
C GLU A 183 -2.08 10.47 9.47
N ILE A 184 -2.05 9.17 9.21
CA ILE A 184 -2.92 8.20 9.90
C ILE A 184 -2.50 8.03 11.36
N ALA A 185 -1.20 7.98 11.65
CA ALA A 185 -0.72 7.90 13.03
C ALA A 185 -1.12 9.14 13.83
N ASP A 186 -0.91 10.34 13.29
CA ASP A 186 -1.28 11.61 13.93
C ASP A 186 -2.79 11.70 14.18
N ALA A 187 -3.59 11.26 13.21
CA ALA A 187 -5.05 11.23 13.37
C ALA A 187 -5.48 10.26 14.48
N LEU A 188 -4.88 9.06 14.56
CA LEU A 188 -5.16 8.10 15.62
C LEU A 188 -4.74 8.63 16.99
N ILE A 189 -3.56 9.25 17.11
CA ILE A 189 -3.08 9.86 18.35
C ILE A 189 -4.04 10.99 18.79
N LYS A 190 -4.46 11.85 17.85
CA LYS A 190 -5.44 12.92 18.13
C LYS A 190 -6.78 12.37 18.62
N ASP A 191 -7.20 11.22 18.10
CA ASP A 191 -8.42 10.54 18.51
C ASP A 191 -8.26 9.74 19.82
N GLY A 192 -7.06 9.74 20.42
CA GLY A 192 -6.78 9.16 21.73
C GLY A 192 -6.32 7.70 21.71
N TYR A 193 -5.91 7.18 20.54
CA TYR A 193 -5.32 5.84 20.47
C TYR A 193 -3.85 5.85 20.84
N ASN A 194 -3.38 4.78 21.47
CA ASN A 194 -1.97 4.51 21.68
C ASN A 194 -1.36 4.01 20.38
N ALA A 195 -1.02 4.95 19.49
CA ALA A 195 -0.45 4.68 18.17
C ALA A 195 0.86 5.43 17.97
N ASP A 196 1.69 4.94 17.06
CA ASP A 196 2.90 5.65 16.62
C ASP A 196 3.20 5.27 15.16
N SER A 197 3.99 6.10 14.46
CA SER A 197 4.36 5.88 13.06
C SER A 197 5.71 5.21 12.92
N LEU A 198 5.90 4.39 11.86
CA LEU A 198 7.16 3.78 11.51
C LEU A 198 7.41 3.87 10.00
N HIS A 199 8.28 4.78 9.57
CA HIS A 199 8.60 5.02 8.16
C HIS A 199 10.04 5.48 7.96
N GLY A 200 10.45 5.59 6.69
CA GLY A 200 11.86 5.85 6.34
C GLY A 200 12.40 7.23 6.70
N ASP A 201 11.56 8.21 7.05
CA ASP A 201 12.00 9.55 7.43
C ASP A 201 12.37 9.64 8.92
N LEU A 202 12.04 8.64 9.72
CA LEU A 202 12.46 8.56 11.11
C LEU A 202 13.95 8.24 11.21
N SER A 203 14.65 8.93 12.11
CA SER A 203 16.01 8.56 12.49
C SER A 203 16.03 7.17 13.12
N GLN A 204 17.18 6.52 13.10
CA GLN A 204 17.30 5.18 13.67
C GLN A 204 16.95 5.15 15.16
N GLN A 205 17.35 6.17 15.90
CA GLN A 205 17.02 6.28 17.32
C GLN A 205 15.51 6.38 17.58
N GLN A 206 14.80 7.13 16.75
CA GLN A 206 13.33 7.22 16.81
C GLN A 206 12.68 5.87 16.49
N ARG A 207 13.15 5.18 15.44
CA ARG A 207 12.65 3.83 15.08
C ARG A 207 12.84 2.84 16.23
N ASP A 208 14.03 2.80 16.83
CA ASP A 208 14.34 1.92 17.96
C ASP A 208 13.41 2.22 19.16
N ALA A 209 13.16 3.50 19.46
CA ALA A 209 12.26 3.92 20.54
C ALA A 209 10.78 3.51 20.27
N VAL A 210 10.28 3.72 19.05
CA VAL A 210 8.92 3.29 18.66
C VAL A 210 8.78 1.77 18.77
N MET A 211 9.77 1.03 18.26
CA MET A 211 9.76 -0.43 18.32
C MET A 211 9.83 -0.97 19.74
N GLN A 212 10.60 -0.33 20.62
CA GLN A 212 10.65 -0.70 22.03
C GLN A 212 9.29 -0.51 22.70
N LYS A 213 8.65 0.66 22.52
CA LYS A 213 7.30 0.93 23.04
C LYS A 213 6.28 -0.11 22.54
N PHE A 214 6.36 -0.48 21.25
CA PHE A 214 5.46 -1.45 20.65
C PHE A 214 5.67 -2.85 21.23
N ARG A 215 6.89 -3.34 21.33
CA ARG A 215 7.21 -4.65 21.95
C ARG A 215 6.76 -4.73 23.42
N LEU A 216 6.91 -3.66 24.17
CA LEU A 216 6.42 -3.56 25.56
C LEU A 216 4.90 -3.41 25.68
N ARG A 217 4.17 -3.41 24.55
CA ARG A 217 2.72 -3.20 24.47
C ARG A 217 2.23 -1.85 25.04
N ASN A 218 3.12 -0.87 25.09
CA ASN A 218 2.76 0.51 25.41
C ASN A 218 2.09 1.21 24.22
N LEU A 219 2.23 0.64 23.02
CA LEU A 219 1.48 1.02 21.82
C LEU A 219 0.53 -0.11 21.44
N GLN A 220 -0.70 0.24 21.08
CA GLN A 220 -1.72 -0.65 20.57
C GLN A 220 -1.60 -0.86 19.05
N LEU A 221 -1.35 0.23 18.34
CA LEU A 221 -1.34 0.30 16.89
C LEU A 221 -0.02 0.89 16.39
N LEU A 222 0.65 0.15 15.52
CA LEU A 222 1.83 0.63 14.81
C LEU A 222 1.42 0.94 13.37
N VAL A 223 1.53 2.19 12.93
CA VAL A 223 1.26 2.57 11.54
C VAL A 223 2.57 2.55 10.77
N ALA A 224 2.69 1.73 9.73
CA ALA A 224 3.98 1.50 9.09
C ALA A 224 3.90 1.41 7.56
N THR A 225 5.01 1.78 6.89
CA THR A 225 5.24 1.40 5.48
C THR A 225 5.83 -0.01 5.41
N ASP A 226 5.66 -0.69 4.26
CA ASP A 226 6.22 -2.02 4.05
C ASP A 226 7.72 -2.07 4.34
N VAL A 227 8.48 -1.15 3.75
CA VAL A 227 9.94 -1.09 3.91
C VAL A 227 10.35 -0.94 5.38
N ALA A 228 9.64 -0.13 6.15
CA ALA A 228 9.97 0.10 7.55
C ALA A 228 9.54 -1.06 8.46
N ALA A 229 8.51 -1.81 8.06
CA ALA A 229 8.01 -2.97 8.80
C ALA A 229 8.72 -4.29 8.45
N ARG A 230 9.58 -4.29 7.43
CA ARG A 230 10.40 -5.46 7.07
C ARG A 230 11.39 -5.80 8.19
N GLY A 231 11.56 -7.09 8.44
CA GLY A 231 12.49 -7.57 9.48
C GLY A 231 12.08 -7.22 10.91
N LEU A 232 10.85 -6.72 11.13
CA LEU A 232 10.36 -6.49 12.49
C LEU A 232 10.11 -7.83 13.17
N ASP A 233 10.81 -8.02 14.29
CA ASP A 233 10.52 -9.08 15.23
C ASP A 233 9.35 -8.65 16.13
N VAL A 234 8.15 -8.79 15.60
CA VAL A 234 6.91 -8.57 16.35
C VAL A 234 5.99 -9.75 16.07
N ASP A 235 5.94 -10.62 17.05
CA ASP A 235 5.06 -11.77 17.04
C ASP A 235 3.80 -11.51 17.86
N ASN A 236 2.82 -12.35 17.68
CA ASN A 236 1.57 -12.33 18.43
C ASN A 236 0.69 -11.08 18.18
N LEU A 237 0.78 -10.49 17.00
CA LEU A 237 -0.20 -9.50 16.60
C LEU A 237 -1.57 -10.14 16.48
N THR A 238 -2.59 -9.47 17.02
CA THR A 238 -3.98 -9.89 16.86
C THR A 238 -4.51 -9.55 15.48
N HIS A 239 -4.10 -8.40 14.95
CA HIS A 239 -4.57 -7.87 13.69
C HIS A 239 -3.45 -7.31 12.82
N VAL A 240 -3.59 -7.53 11.53
CA VAL A 240 -2.86 -6.81 10.48
C VAL A 240 -3.89 -6.04 9.66
N ILE A 241 -3.76 -4.74 9.56
CA ILE A 241 -4.71 -3.90 8.82
C ILE A 241 -4.00 -3.33 7.59
N ASN A 242 -4.50 -3.66 6.42
CA ASN A 242 -4.08 -3.05 5.17
C ASN A 242 -4.97 -1.83 4.91
N TYR A 243 -4.48 -0.62 5.20
CA TYR A 243 -5.19 0.63 4.89
C TYR A 243 -5.28 0.87 3.37
N GLY A 244 -4.43 0.21 2.61
CA GLY A 244 -4.50 0.01 1.18
C GLY A 244 -3.81 -1.31 0.82
N LEU A 245 -4.33 -2.02 -0.19
CA LEU A 245 -3.68 -3.24 -0.66
C LEU A 245 -2.32 -2.92 -1.25
N PRO A 246 -1.30 -3.75 -1.01
CA PRO A 246 0.03 -3.56 -1.59
C PRO A 246 0.01 -3.72 -3.11
N GLU A 247 1.07 -3.27 -3.77
CA GLU A 247 1.21 -3.43 -5.24
C GLU A 247 1.54 -4.87 -5.58
N ASP A 248 2.42 -5.49 -4.83
CA ASP A 248 2.85 -6.87 -5.01
C ASP A 248 2.11 -7.82 -4.07
N ILE A 249 1.84 -9.00 -4.56
CA ILE A 249 1.06 -10.01 -3.84
C ILE A 249 1.92 -10.66 -2.74
N GLU A 250 3.21 -10.85 -3.01
CA GLU A 250 4.18 -11.32 -2.02
C GLU A 250 4.17 -10.41 -0.78
N THR A 251 4.17 -9.09 -0.99
CA THR A 251 4.05 -8.10 0.10
C THR A 251 2.81 -8.32 0.96
N TYR A 252 1.65 -8.69 0.36
CA TYR A 252 0.47 -9.02 1.14
C TYR A 252 0.68 -10.24 2.04
N THR A 253 1.35 -11.27 1.53
CA THR A 253 1.67 -12.49 2.30
C THR A 253 2.59 -12.15 3.48
N HIS A 254 3.63 -11.35 3.25
CA HIS A 254 4.55 -10.89 4.30
C HIS A 254 3.86 -10.02 5.36
N ARG A 255 2.93 -9.14 4.95
CA ARG A 255 2.10 -8.35 5.89
C ARG A 255 1.22 -9.26 6.74
N SER A 256 0.43 -10.11 6.10
CA SER A 256 -0.51 -11.02 6.79
C SER A 256 0.22 -12.03 7.68
N GLY A 257 1.44 -12.43 7.31
CA GLY A 257 2.30 -13.29 8.11
C GLY A 257 2.81 -12.68 9.42
N ARG A 258 2.53 -11.41 9.73
CA ARG A 258 2.83 -10.81 11.05
C ARG A 258 1.82 -11.20 12.12
N THR A 259 0.73 -11.87 11.75
CA THR A 259 -0.25 -12.45 12.68
C THR A 259 -0.43 -13.94 12.42
N GLY A 260 -1.11 -14.65 13.30
CA GLY A 260 -1.38 -16.09 13.14
C GLY A 260 -0.15 -17.01 13.26
N ARG A 261 0.93 -16.56 13.92
CA ARG A 261 2.15 -17.34 14.16
C ARG A 261 2.03 -18.26 15.37
N ALA A 262 2.91 -19.26 15.43
CA ALA A 262 3.02 -20.21 16.55
C ALA A 262 1.69 -20.89 16.94
N GLY A 263 0.87 -21.26 15.95
CA GLY A 263 -0.43 -21.93 16.18
C GLY A 263 -1.56 -21.03 16.65
N LYS A 264 -1.32 -19.72 16.85
CA LYS A 264 -2.35 -18.75 17.21
C LYS A 264 -3.16 -18.34 16.01
N THR A 265 -4.41 -17.93 16.23
CA THR A 265 -5.26 -17.35 15.19
C THR A 265 -5.00 -15.85 15.06
N GLY A 266 -5.07 -15.34 13.84
CA GLY A 266 -4.91 -13.92 13.55
C GLY A 266 -5.90 -13.42 12.52
N THR A 267 -6.06 -12.09 12.43
CA THR A 267 -6.96 -11.47 11.47
C THR A 267 -6.20 -10.48 10.59
N SER A 268 -6.29 -10.68 9.28
CA SER A 268 -5.80 -9.74 8.28
C SER A 268 -6.97 -8.98 7.67
N ILE A 269 -7.01 -7.68 7.86
CA ILE A 269 -8.10 -6.79 7.42
C ILE A 269 -7.60 -5.96 6.24
N ALA A 270 -8.41 -5.83 5.20
CA ALA A 270 -8.17 -4.93 4.08
C ALA A 270 -9.28 -3.88 3.98
N ILE A 271 -8.95 -2.60 4.11
CA ILE A 271 -9.87 -1.49 3.91
C ILE A 271 -9.71 -1.02 2.46
N ILE A 272 -10.63 -1.41 1.60
CA ILE A 272 -10.52 -1.21 0.15
C ILE A 272 -11.64 -0.31 -0.39
N HIS A 273 -11.35 0.36 -1.51
CA HIS A 273 -12.39 1.01 -2.31
C HIS A 273 -12.69 0.20 -3.58
N VAL A 274 -13.77 0.56 -4.29
CA VAL A 274 -14.29 -0.21 -5.44
C VAL A 274 -13.22 -0.54 -6.50
N LYS A 275 -12.27 0.35 -6.76
CA LYS A 275 -11.21 0.13 -7.76
C LYS A 275 -10.19 -0.93 -7.34
N GLU A 276 -10.06 -1.21 -6.05
CA GLU A 276 -9.14 -2.22 -5.52
C GLU A 276 -9.71 -3.65 -5.53
N LYS A 277 -11.01 -3.83 -5.83
CA LYS A 277 -11.65 -5.16 -5.90
C LYS A 277 -10.93 -6.15 -6.83
N ARG A 278 -10.42 -5.67 -7.97
CA ARG A 278 -9.68 -6.54 -8.91
C ARG A 278 -8.39 -7.05 -8.27
N ARG A 279 -7.61 -6.17 -7.64
CA ARG A 279 -6.37 -6.53 -6.95
C ARG A 279 -6.63 -7.51 -5.81
N MET A 280 -7.68 -7.31 -5.04
CA MET A 280 -8.09 -8.26 -4.00
C MET A 280 -8.33 -9.67 -4.55
N ARG A 281 -9.05 -9.79 -5.69
CA ARG A 281 -9.29 -11.10 -6.34
C ARG A 281 -8.00 -11.74 -6.84
N ASP A 282 -7.05 -10.95 -7.32
CA ASP A 282 -5.73 -11.45 -7.74
C ASP A 282 -4.94 -11.98 -6.53
N ILE A 283 -5.00 -11.31 -5.38
CA ILE A 283 -4.43 -11.78 -4.11
C ILE A 283 -5.11 -13.10 -3.69
N GLU A 284 -6.44 -13.17 -3.66
CA GLU A 284 -7.20 -14.38 -3.30
C GLU A 284 -6.75 -15.61 -4.11
N ARG A 285 -6.59 -15.42 -5.43
CA ARG A 285 -6.19 -16.50 -6.34
C ARG A 285 -4.80 -17.04 -6.03
N ILE A 286 -3.86 -16.19 -5.62
CA ILE A 286 -2.47 -16.57 -5.39
C ILE A 286 -2.27 -17.15 -4.00
N ILE A 287 -2.88 -16.54 -2.97
CA ILE A 287 -2.79 -17.08 -1.60
C ILE A 287 -3.69 -18.32 -1.38
N GLY A 288 -4.54 -18.67 -2.35
CA GLY A 288 -5.47 -19.80 -2.26
C GLY A 288 -6.58 -19.65 -1.22
N LYS A 289 -6.84 -18.41 -0.75
CA LYS A 289 -7.85 -18.12 0.28
C LYS A 289 -8.78 -16.98 -0.15
N LYS A 290 -10.05 -17.10 0.19
CA LYS A 290 -11.04 -16.06 -0.05
C LYS A 290 -11.08 -15.07 1.12
N PHE A 291 -11.30 -13.81 0.78
CA PHE A 291 -11.59 -12.78 1.77
C PHE A 291 -13.07 -12.81 2.12
N GLU A 292 -13.35 -12.82 3.41
CA GLU A 292 -14.71 -12.62 3.89
C GLU A 292 -15.07 -11.13 3.82
N LYS A 293 -16.26 -10.82 3.31
CA LYS A 293 -16.76 -9.45 3.36
C LYS A 293 -17.19 -9.11 4.76
N GLY A 294 -16.54 -8.11 5.36
CA GLY A 294 -16.97 -7.53 6.62
C GLY A 294 -17.98 -6.39 6.38
N THR A 295 -18.91 -6.21 7.30
CA THR A 295 -19.72 -4.99 7.44
C THR A 295 -19.07 -4.07 8.45
N ILE A 296 -18.97 -2.78 8.13
CA ILE A 296 -18.40 -1.81 9.08
C ILE A 296 -19.24 -1.78 10.36
N PRO A 297 -18.63 -1.96 11.54
CA PRO A 297 -19.39 -1.97 12.79
C PRO A 297 -20.19 -0.68 12.98
N THR A 298 -21.45 -0.85 13.35
CA THR A 298 -22.33 0.28 13.70
C THR A 298 -21.93 0.85 15.06
N GLY A 299 -22.26 2.11 15.33
CA GLY A 299 -22.02 2.72 16.63
C GLY A 299 -22.58 1.89 17.80
N LYS A 300 -23.78 1.32 17.63
CA LYS A 300 -24.40 0.44 18.64
C LYS A 300 -23.55 -0.80 18.91
N GLN A 301 -23.10 -1.49 17.87
CA GLN A 301 -22.25 -2.69 18.02
C GLN A 301 -20.91 -2.38 18.70
N ILE A 302 -20.32 -1.22 18.39
CA ILE A 302 -19.09 -0.77 19.02
C ILE A 302 -19.34 -0.51 20.50
N CYS A 303 -20.38 0.25 20.83
CA CYS A 303 -20.76 0.55 22.19
C CYS A 303 -20.99 -0.74 23.01
N GLU A 304 -21.76 -1.67 22.48
CA GLU A 304 -22.00 -2.96 23.13
C GLU A 304 -20.71 -3.74 23.39
N LYS A 305 -19.83 -3.81 22.40
CA LYS A 305 -18.54 -4.52 22.51
C LYS A 305 -17.61 -3.89 23.55
N GLN A 306 -17.55 -2.57 23.58
CA GLN A 306 -16.75 -1.82 24.56
C GLN A 306 -17.31 -1.97 25.97
N LEU A 307 -18.64 -1.99 26.13
CA LEU A 307 -19.27 -2.22 27.41
C LEU A 307 -18.93 -3.61 27.96
N TYR A 308 -19.06 -4.65 27.16
CA TYR A 308 -18.67 -6.01 27.59
C TYR A 308 -17.19 -6.10 27.95
N ASN A 309 -16.32 -5.44 27.20
CA ASN A 309 -14.90 -5.38 27.54
C ASN A 309 -14.64 -4.65 28.88
N LEU A 310 -15.37 -3.59 29.16
CA LEU A 310 -15.30 -2.90 30.47
C LEU A 310 -15.73 -3.82 31.61
N ILE A 311 -16.84 -4.52 31.45
CA ILE A 311 -17.32 -5.50 32.44
C ILE A 311 -16.29 -6.59 32.69
N ASP A 312 -15.73 -7.18 31.60
CA ASP A 312 -14.68 -8.20 31.67
C ASP A 312 -13.42 -7.69 32.42
N ARG A 313 -13.04 -6.42 32.18
CA ARG A 313 -11.92 -5.79 32.89
C ARG A 313 -12.21 -5.61 34.38
N ILE A 314 -13.41 -5.17 34.74
CA ILE A 314 -13.82 -5.02 36.13
C ILE A 314 -13.81 -6.38 36.84
N GLU A 315 -14.35 -7.44 36.20
CA GLU A 315 -14.39 -8.79 36.74
C GLU A 315 -13.00 -9.40 36.98
N LYS A 316 -12.06 -9.14 36.04
CA LYS A 316 -10.73 -9.79 36.02
C LYS A 316 -9.64 -8.95 36.68
N VAL A 317 -9.94 -7.70 37.11
CA VAL A 317 -8.94 -6.85 37.72
C VAL A 317 -8.48 -7.47 39.06
N LYS A 318 -7.16 -7.56 39.21
CA LYS A 318 -6.56 -7.93 40.50
C LYS A 318 -6.44 -6.68 41.33
N VAL A 319 -7.19 -6.62 42.42
CA VAL A 319 -7.15 -5.51 43.38
C VAL A 319 -5.84 -5.62 44.17
N ASN A 320 -5.04 -4.56 44.18
CA ASN A 320 -3.91 -4.45 45.08
C ASN A 320 -4.41 -3.89 46.44
N GLU A 321 -4.78 -4.81 47.31
CA GLU A 321 -5.39 -4.48 48.61
C GLU A 321 -4.46 -3.59 49.47
N GLU A 322 -3.16 -3.80 49.43
CA GLU A 322 -2.19 -3.04 50.23
C GLU A 322 -2.11 -1.57 49.76
N GLU A 323 -2.02 -1.32 48.46
CA GLU A 323 -1.92 0.04 47.91
C GLU A 323 -3.23 0.82 48.07
N ILE A 324 -4.38 0.15 47.94
CA ILE A 324 -5.70 0.80 47.97
C ILE A 324 -6.23 1.02 49.40
N ALA A 325 -5.72 0.25 50.37
CA ALA A 325 -6.21 0.27 51.77
C ALA A 325 -6.25 1.66 52.39
N SER A 326 -5.26 2.51 52.11
CA SER A 326 -5.20 3.87 52.68
C SER A 326 -6.27 4.82 52.11
N TYR A 327 -6.78 4.57 50.91
CA TYR A 327 -7.75 5.43 50.20
C TYR A 327 -9.19 4.93 50.35
N LEU A 328 -9.38 3.64 50.60
CA LEU A 328 -10.70 2.99 50.66
C LEU A 328 -11.64 3.61 51.70
N PRO A 329 -11.24 3.89 52.98
CA PRO A 329 -12.17 4.41 53.98
C PRO A 329 -12.79 5.75 53.60
N ILE A 330 -12.00 6.65 53.03
CA ILE A 330 -12.49 7.97 52.60
C ILE A 330 -13.38 7.82 51.36
N THR A 331 -13.02 6.95 50.44
CA THR A 331 -13.77 6.68 49.21
C THR A 331 -15.14 6.05 49.55
N LEU A 332 -15.17 5.02 50.39
CA LEU A 332 -16.40 4.37 50.84
C LEU A 332 -17.31 5.34 51.56
N LYS A 333 -16.77 6.17 52.48
CA LYS A 333 -17.56 7.19 53.17
C LYS A 333 -18.19 8.20 52.23
N ARG A 334 -17.47 8.64 51.19
CA ARG A 334 -18.00 9.59 50.20
C ARG A 334 -19.06 8.99 49.28
N LEU A 335 -18.98 7.71 48.99
CA LEU A 335 -19.89 7.01 48.09
C LEU A 335 -20.99 6.21 48.83
N SER A 336 -21.01 6.20 50.19
CA SER A 336 -21.94 5.40 50.99
C SER A 336 -23.42 5.73 50.79
N TRP A 337 -23.75 6.88 50.23
CA TRP A 337 -25.11 7.29 49.90
C TRP A 337 -25.64 6.71 48.59
N LEU A 338 -24.77 6.09 47.77
CA LEU A 338 -25.13 5.45 46.51
C LEU A 338 -25.52 4.00 46.74
N SER A 339 -26.58 3.57 46.08
CA SER A 339 -26.85 2.15 45.94
C SER A 339 -25.79 1.49 45.06
N THR A 340 -25.63 0.17 45.17
CA THR A 340 -24.75 -0.59 44.26
C THR A 340 -25.12 -0.37 42.80
N GLU A 341 -26.43 -0.31 42.50
CA GLU A 341 -26.93 -0.05 41.15
C GLU A 341 -26.52 1.33 40.64
N ASP A 342 -26.63 2.38 41.47
CA ASP A 342 -26.24 3.73 41.10
C ASP A 342 -24.72 3.86 40.96
N LEU A 343 -23.96 3.16 41.77
CA LEU A 343 -22.51 3.11 41.62
C LEU A 343 -22.11 2.48 40.29
N VAL A 344 -22.69 1.33 39.92
CA VAL A 344 -22.43 0.66 38.64
C VAL A 344 -22.83 1.56 37.47
N LYS A 345 -24.00 2.20 37.51
CA LYS A 345 -24.43 3.17 36.48
C LYS A 345 -23.42 4.29 36.30
N ARG A 346 -22.89 4.85 37.37
CA ARG A 346 -21.90 5.94 37.33
C ARG A 346 -20.56 5.48 36.80
N VAL A 347 -20.06 4.31 37.23
CA VAL A 347 -18.81 3.73 36.74
C VAL A 347 -18.90 3.47 35.22
N VAL A 348 -20.00 2.87 34.79
CA VAL A 348 -20.25 2.65 33.35
C VAL A 348 -20.34 3.98 32.62
N SER A 349 -21.06 4.97 33.14
CA SER A 349 -21.24 6.27 32.50
C SER A 349 -19.92 7.06 32.35
N LEU A 350 -19.02 6.97 33.32
CA LEU A 350 -17.70 7.65 33.26
C LEU A 350 -16.88 7.24 32.04
N GLU A 351 -16.87 5.95 31.73
CA GLU A 351 -16.11 5.41 30.61
C GLU A 351 -16.90 5.48 29.29
N PHE A 352 -18.23 5.45 29.35
CA PHE A 352 -19.07 5.10 28.20
C PHE A 352 -19.80 6.28 27.56
N ASN A 353 -20.14 7.35 28.30
CA ASN A 353 -20.91 8.48 27.75
C ASN A 353 -20.19 9.11 26.55
N ARG A 354 -18.87 9.30 26.64
CA ARG A 354 -18.08 9.83 25.53
C ARG A 354 -18.20 9.00 24.24
N LEU A 355 -18.30 7.69 24.38
CA LEU A 355 -18.41 6.78 23.25
C LEU A 355 -19.83 6.80 22.66
N ILE A 356 -20.85 6.82 23.51
CA ILE A 356 -22.26 6.94 23.11
C ILE A 356 -22.47 8.24 22.35
N ASP A 357 -22.01 9.38 22.90
CA ASP A 357 -22.16 10.70 22.28
C ASP A 357 -21.46 10.76 20.92
N TYR A 358 -20.25 10.16 20.80
CA TYR A 358 -19.51 10.12 19.54
C TYR A 358 -20.23 9.30 18.45
N TYR A 359 -20.90 8.21 18.83
CA TYR A 359 -21.54 7.31 17.87
C TYR A 359 -23.05 7.53 17.71
N ALA A 360 -23.67 8.50 18.42
CA ALA A 360 -25.12 8.74 18.38
C ALA A 360 -25.63 8.99 16.96
N ASP A 361 -24.92 9.81 16.18
CA ASP A 361 -25.28 10.22 14.81
C ASP A 361 -24.36 9.60 13.74
N ALA A 362 -23.77 8.45 14.00
CA ALA A 362 -22.78 7.86 13.12
C ALA A 362 -23.40 7.31 11.83
N ALA A 363 -23.06 7.91 10.69
CA ALA A 363 -23.54 7.51 9.37
C ALA A 363 -23.12 6.08 8.97
N GLU A 364 -23.90 5.41 8.11
CA GLU A 364 -23.50 4.14 7.50
C GLU A 364 -22.36 4.36 6.50
N LEU A 365 -21.32 3.55 6.59
CA LEU A 365 -20.13 3.63 5.73
C LEU A 365 -20.05 2.51 4.68
N ASP A 366 -20.84 1.46 4.82
CA ASP A 366 -20.83 0.33 3.90
C ASP A 366 -21.36 0.73 2.52
N ILE A 367 -20.65 0.30 1.49
CA ILE A 367 -21.15 0.40 0.12
C ILE A 367 -21.98 -0.85 -0.19
N PRO A 368 -23.28 -0.72 -0.48
CA PRO A 368 -24.10 -1.85 -0.93
C PRO A 368 -23.45 -2.50 -2.16
N GLU A 369 -23.40 -3.83 -2.20
CA GLU A 369 -23.07 -4.51 -3.44
C GLU A 369 -24.24 -4.35 -4.38
N GLU A 370 -24.13 -3.47 -5.38
CA GLU A 370 -24.99 -3.54 -6.55
C GLU A 370 -24.81 -4.95 -7.13
N ASN A 371 -25.89 -5.74 -7.13
CA ASN A 371 -25.96 -7.02 -7.80
C ASN A 371 -25.37 -6.83 -9.19
N THR A 372 -24.23 -7.45 -9.44
CA THR A 372 -23.65 -7.49 -10.79
C THR A 372 -24.69 -8.08 -11.71
N PRO A 373 -25.16 -7.35 -12.72
CA PRO A 373 -26.01 -7.94 -13.71
C PRO A 373 -25.24 -9.06 -14.41
N ARG A 374 -25.90 -10.20 -14.53
CA ARG A 374 -25.54 -11.34 -15.35
C ARG A 374 -24.85 -10.92 -16.64
N GLU A 375 -23.90 -11.75 -17.06
CA GLU A 375 -23.36 -11.78 -18.42
C GLU A 375 -24.39 -11.31 -19.45
N LYS A 376 -24.14 -10.14 -19.99
CA LYS A 376 -24.83 -9.71 -21.23
C LYS A 376 -23.80 -9.72 -22.34
N ASN A 377 -24.17 -10.53 -23.33
CA ASN A 377 -23.58 -10.61 -24.64
C ASN A 377 -23.02 -9.28 -25.14
N GLU A 378 -21.86 -9.36 -25.77
CA GLU A 378 -21.30 -8.32 -26.62
C GLU A 378 -22.30 -7.97 -27.73
N GLY A 379 -22.87 -6.80 -27.62
CA GLY A 379 -23.79 -6.24 -28.61
C GLY A 379 -24.57 -5.09 -27.98
N GLU A 380 -24.25 -3.88 -28.39
CA GLU A 380 -24.93 -2.63 -28.07
C GLU A 380 -24.49 -1.88 -26.80
N ARG A 381 -23.38 -1.12 -26.92
CA ARG A 381 -23.09 0.03 -26.06
C ARG A 381 -23.97 1.22 -26.47
N SER A 382 -25.20 1.26 -25.96
CA SER A 382 -26.02 2.47 -25.98
C SER A 382 -25.66 3.35 -24.76
N HIS A 383 -25.06 4.48 -25.04
CA HIS A 383 -24.85 5.56 -24.09
C HIS A 383 -26.18 6.26 -23.83
N ASN A 384 -26.87 5.92 -22.75
CA ASN A 384 -27.92 6.80 -22.25
C ASN A 384 -28.01 6.73 -20.72
N ARG A 385 -27.25 7.58 -20.02
CA ARG A 385 -27.46 7.87 -18.60
C ARG A 385 -27.97 9.30 -18.46
N ASN A 386 -29.28 9.48 -18.65
CA ASN A 386 -30.00 10.66 -18.16
C ASN A 386 -29.99 10.62 -16.62
N ARG A 387 -28.96 11.18 -15.99
CA ARG A 387 -29.01 11.51 -14.56
C ARG A 387 -29.77 12.84 -14.43
N LYS A 388 -30.83 12.86 -13.63
CA LYS A 388 -31.59 14.05 -13.29
C LYS A 388 -30.66 15.11 -12.69
N THR A 389 -30.75 16.34 -13.18
CA THR A 389 -30.08 17.53 -12.66
C THR A 389 -30.59 17.81 -11.24
N ALA A 390 -29.77 18.40 -10.38
CA ALA A 390 -30.20 18.79 -9.04
C ALA A 390 -31.36 19.80 -9.14
N PRO A 391 -32.36 19.75 -8.24
CA PRO A 391 -33.46 20.72 -8.25
C PRO A 391 -32.91 22.15 -8.15
N GLY A 392 -33.38 23.05 -9.04
CA GLY A 392 -32.91 24.44 -9.09
C GLY A 392 -31.63 24.72 -9.90
N PHE A 393 -31.06 23.65 -10.55
CA PHE A 393 -29.88 23.78 -11.40
C PHE A 393 -30.18 23.38 -12.85
N SER A 394 -29.60 24.13 -13.79
CA SER A 394 -29.58 23.82 -15.22
C SER A 394 -28.23 23.22 -15.62
N ARG A 395 -28.24 22.15 -16.40
CA ARG A 395 -27.02 21.51 -16.90
C ARG A 395 -26.60 22.13 -18.23
N LEU A 396 -25.38 22.65 -18.25
CA LEU A 396 -24.76 23.24 -19.44
C LEU A 396 -23.66 22.32 -19.98
N ARG A 397 -23.43 22.42 -21.30
CA ARG A 397 -22.35 21.75 -22.00
C ARG A 397 -21.47 22.79 -22.68
N ILE A 398 -20.14 22.62 -22.56
CA ILE A 398 -19.11 23.45 -23.19
C ILE A 398 -18.18 22.55 -24.03
N ASN A 399 -17.74 23.02 -25.20
CA ASN A 399 -16.88 22.31 -26.15
C ASN A 399 -15.39 22.28 -25.75
N LEU A 400 -15.07 22.43 -24.47
CA LEU A 400 -13.73 22.34 -23.91
C LEU A 400 -13.62 21.11 -23.01
N GLY A 401 -12.55 20.35 -23.18
CA GLY A 401 -12.29 19.10 -22.44
C GLY A 401 -10.85 18.99 -21.93
N LYS A 402 -10.50 17.83 -21.40
CA LYS A 402 -9.13 17.55 -20.94
C LYS A 402 -8.09 17.68 -22.04
N ALA A 403 -8.44 17.35 -23.28
CA ALA A 403 -7.56 17.48 -24.44
C ALA A 403 -7.18 18.92 -24.74
N ASP A 404 -8.03 19.88 -24.34
CA ASP A 404 -7.79 21.32 -24.48
C ASP A 404 -7.07 21.91 -23.24
N GLY A 405 -6.64 21.10 -22.26
CA GLY A 405 -6.08 21.59 -21.00
C GLY A 405 -7.12 22.22 -20.07
N PHE A 406 -8.39 21.86 -20.25
CA PHE A 406 -9.49 22.44 -19.48
C PHE A 406 -9.79 21.61 -18.23
N TYR A 407 -9.82 22.28 -17.06
CA TYR A 407 -10.00 21.67 -15.75
C TYR A 407 -11.09 22.41 -14.94
N PRO A 408 -11.63 21.82 -13.85
CA PRO A 408 -12.67 22.44 -13.05
C PRO A 408 -12.32 23.86 -12.56
N ASN A 409 -11.09 24.05 -12.10
CA ASN A 409 -10.61 25.37 -11.64
C ASN A 409 -10.61 26.40 -12.77
N THR A 410 -10.26 25.99 -13.99
CA THR A 410 -10.27 26.85 -15.17
C THR A 410 -11.68 27.32 -15.52
N LEU A 411 -12.68 26.43 -15.41
CA LEU A 411 -14.10 26.80 -15.59
C LEU A 411 -14.56 27.80 -14.54
N ILE A 412 -14.23 27.54 -13.27
CA ILE A 412 -14.61 28.42 -12.15
C ILE A 412 -13.97 29.80 -12.32
N ASP A 413 -12.68 29.85 -12.64
CA ASP A 413 -11.96 31.11 -12.90
C ASP A 413 -12.54 31.88 -14.09
N MET A 414 -12.90 31.15 -15.17
CA MET A 414 -13.50 31.75 -16.35
C MET A 414 -14.87 32.40 -16.04
N ILE A 415 -15.70 31.71 -15.26
CA ILE A 415 -17.00 32.26 -14.82
C ILE A 415 -16.79 33.45 -13.91
N ASN A 416 -15.93 33.34 -12.90
CA ASN A 416 -15.71 34.41 -11.91
C ASN A 416 -15.08 35.68 -12.52
N ARG A 417 -14.23 35.56 -13.55
CA ARG A 417 -13.58 36.70 -14.21
C ARG A 417 -14.50 37.45 -15.17
N ASN A 418 -15.43 36.74 -15.81
CA ASN A 418 -16.22 37.32 -16.89
C ASN A 418 -17.66 37.65 -16.50
N ILE A 419 -18.12 37.15 -15.34
CA ILE A 419 -19.51 37.34 -14.92
C ILE A 419 -19.51 38.01 -13.53
N PRO A 420 -19.99 39.25 -13.41
CA PRO A 420 -20.06 39.93 -12.12
C PRO A 420 -21.14 39.29 -11.24
N GLY A 421 -20.81 39.07 -9.96
CA GLY A 421 -21.69 38.46 -8.98
C GLY A 421 -21.24 37.05 -8.57
N ARG A 422 -21.83 36.52 -7.51
CA ARG A 422 -21.52 35.19 -7.00
C ARG A 422 -22.50 34.20 -7.63
N ILE A 423 -22.01 33.30 -8.46
CA ILE A 423 -22.81 32.27 -9.14
C ILE A 423 -22.58 30.92 -8.45
N ALA A 424 -23.65 30.25 -8.07
CA ALA A 424 -23.56 28.90 -7.54
C ALA A 424 -23.32 27.91 -8.68
N ILE A 425 -22.19 27.18 -8.61
CA ILE A 425 -21.80 26.14 -9.56
C ILE A 425 -22.01 24.80 -8.87
N GLY A 426 -22.83 23.95 -9.47
CA GLY A 426 -23.06 22.60 -9.00
C GLY A 426 -21.98 21.62 -9.48
N LYS A 427 -22.40 20.45 -9.92
CA LYS A 427 -21.48 19.38 -10.37
C LYS A 427 -20.78 19.76 -11.67
N ILE A 428 -19.45 19.50 -11.74
CA ILE A 428 -18.62 19.70 -12.93
C ILE A 428 -18.08 18.32 -13.36
N ASP A 429 -18.38 17.93 -14.61
CA ASP A 429 -17.89 16.70 -15.24
C ASP A 429 -17.02 17.07 -16.46
N ILE A 430 -15.70 16.92 -16.36
CA ILE A 430 -14.75 17.18 -17.45
C ILE A 430 -14.49 15.88 -18.22
N LEU A 431 -14.86 15.87 -19.51
CA LEU A 431 -14.66 14.77 -20.45
C LEU A 431 -13.44 15.05 -21.36
N PRO A 432 -12.98 14.09 -22.17
CA PRO A 432 -11.84 14.33 -23.04
C PRO A 432 -11.99 15.52 -23.99
N ASP A 433 -13.15 15.64 -24.68
CA ASP A 433 -13.38 16.60 -25.77
C ASP A 433 -14.39 17.70 -25.43
N PHE A 434 -15.10 17.59 -24.34
CA PHE A 434 -16.10 18.56 -23.88
C PHE A 434 -16.31 18.43 -22.36
N SER A 435 -16.99 19.42 -21.76
CA SER A 435 -17.32 19.38 -20.33
C SER A 435 -18.80 19.68 -20.09
N ARG A 436 -19.32 19.17 -18.99
CA ARG A 436 -20.66 19.45 -18.49
C ARG A 436 -20.58 20.02 -17.10
N PHE A 437 -21.41 21.01 -16.81
CA PHE A 437 -21.46 21.62 -15.49
C PHE A 437 -22.88 22.10 -15.17
N GLU A 438 -23.18 22.19 -13.90
CA GLU A 438 -24.46 22.61 -13.40
C GLU A 438 -24.36 24.03 -12.86
N ILE A 439 -25.28 24.90 -13.27
CA ILE A 439 -25.40 26.30 -12.86
C ILE A 439 -26.82 26.53 -12.37
N GLU A 440 -27.00 27.40 -11.41
CA GLU A 440 -28.31 27.88 -10.95
C GLU A 440 -29.20 28.29 -12.13
N GLU A 441 -30.44 27.80 -12.17
CA GLU A 441 -31.33 27.88 -13.33
C GLU A 441 -31.55 29.35 -13.78
N ASN A 442 -31.64 30.26 -12.82
CA ASN A 442 -31.83 31.69 -13.06
C ASN A 442 -30.62 32.37 -13.74
N GLU A 443 -29.40 31.82 -13.54
CA GLU A 443 -28.16 32.37 -14.08
C GLU A 443 -27.71 31.68 -15.38
N ALA A 444 -28.33 30.56 -15.77
CA ALA A 444 -27.91 29.75 -16.90
C ALA A 444 -27.85 30.51 -18.22
N HIS A 445 -28.86 31.36 -18.53
CA HIS A 445 -28.90 32.16 -19.74
C HIS A 445 -27.79 33.23 -19.78
N ARG A 446 -27.48 33.82 -18.64
CA ARG A 446 -26.43 34.82 -18.50
C ARG A 446 -25.04 34.22 -18.70
N VAL A 447 -24.80 33.03 -18.12
CA VAL A 447 -23.55 32.30 -18.28
C VAL A 447 -23.35 31.87 -19.75
N ILE A 448 -24.38 31.40 -20.43
CA ILE A 448 -24.33 31.03 -21.85
C ILE A 448 -23.97 32.22 -22.72
N ALA A 449 -24.63 33.38 -22.50
CA ALA A 449 -24.44 34.59 -23.31
C ALA A 449 -23.00 35.15 -23.17
N MET A 450 -22.45 35.13 -21.96
CA MET A 450 -21.12 35.65 -21.69
C MET A 450 -20.01 34.71 -22.18
N LEU A 451 -20.14 33.40 -21.98
CA LEU A 451 -19.10 32.44 -22.37
C LEU A 451 -19.01 32.22 -23.89
N LYS A 452 -20.11 32.40 -24.65
CA LYS A 452 -20.11 32.27 -26.13
C LYS A 452 -19.19 33.26 -26.84
N ASN A 453 -18.83 34.34 -26.21
CA ASN A 453 -18.02 35.41 -26.80
C ASN A 453 -16.53 35.32 -26.44
N LEU A 454 -16.14 34.26 -25.76
CA LEU A 454 -14.76 34.06 -25.31
C LEU A 454 -14.03 33.04 -26.19
N ASP A 455 -12.71 33.19 -26.26
CA ASP A 455 -11.78 32.22 -26.84
C ASP A 455 -10.89 31.60 -25.74
N PHE A 456 -10.65 30.32 -25.86
CA PHE A 456 -9.78 29.59 -24.96
C PHE A 456 -8.62 29.00 -25.76
N PHE A 457 -7.42 29.55 -25.61
CA PHE A 457 -6.21 29.17 -26.37
C PHE A 457 -6.44 29.06 -27.88
N GLY A 458 -7.17 30.03 -28.48
CA GLY A 458 -7.48 30.03 -29.91
C GLY A 458 -8.65 29.15 -30.35
N LYS A 459 -9.33 28.49 -29.41
CA LYS A 459 -10.56 27.72 -29.65
C LYS A 459 -11.77 28.51 -29.20
N ARG A 460 -12.67 28.80 -30.14
CA ARG A 460 -13.91 29.55 -29.83
C ARG A 460 -14.82 28.72 -28.94
N ILE A 461 -15.28 29.28 -27.84
CA ILE A 461 -16.14 28.63 -26.87
C ILE A 461 -17.55 28.48 -27.41
N GLN A 462 -18.07 27.26 -27.36
CA GLN A 462 -19.47 26.96 -27.63
C GLN A 462 -20.08 26.37 -26.35
N VAL A 463 -21.08 27.06 -25.81
CA VAL A 463 -21.80 26.64 -24.62
C VAL A 463 -23.31 26.66 -24.88
N GLY A 464 -24.01 25.70 -24.33
CA GLY A 464 -25.47 25.59 -24.45
C GLY A 464 -26.05 24.64 -23.42
N THR A 465 -27.39 24.59 -23.32
CA THR A 465 -28.06 23.58 -22.48
C THR A 465 -27.85 22.17 -23.04
N ASP A 466 -27.64 21.17 -22.17
CA ASP A 466 -27.32 19.78 -22.57
C ASP A 466 -28.42 19.15 -23.46
N SER A 467 -29.63 19.72 -23.47
CA SER A 467 -30.75 19.31 -24.32
C SER A 467 -30.73 19.89 -25.75
N THR A 468 -30.07 21.04 -25.98
CA THR A 468 -30.04 21.73 -27.28
C THR A 468 -28.75 21.49 -28.07
N ALA A 469 -27.65 21.07 -27.41
CA ALA A 469 -26.36 20.80 -28.04
C ALA A 469 -26.29 19.46 -28.82
N GLY A 470 -27.36 18.68 -28.85
CA GLY A 470 -27.44 17.38 -29.54
C GLY A 470 -27.93 17.42 -30.98
N ARG A 471 -28.19 18.58 -31.58
CA ARG A 471 -28.82 18.68 -32.92
C ARG A 471 -28.01 19.37 -34.01
N GLN A 472 -26.76 19.71 -33.80
CA GLN A 472 -25.92 20.18 -34.92
C GLN A 472 -24.50 19.56 -34.82
N ASP A 473 -24.14 18.94 -35.96
CA ASP A 473 -22.83 18.41 -36.35
C ASP A 473 -22.46 17.00 -35.84
N ASN A 474 -22.81 16.05 -36.71
CA ASN A 474 -22.28 14.70 -36.68
C ASN A 474 -20.97 14.67 -37.52
N PRO A 475 -19.77 14.66 -36.92
CA PRO A 475 -18.50 14.65 -37.65
C PRO A 475 -18.23 13.38 -38.44
N ASP A 476 -19.06 12.34 -38.31
CA ASP A 476 -18.92 11.10 -39.05
C ASP A 476 -19.40 11.15 -40.52
N LYS A 477 -20.15 12.20 -40.91
CA LYS A 477 -20.50 12.38 -42.33
C LYS A 477 -19.34 12.94 -43.16
N GLU A 478 -18.47 13.78 -42.60
CA GLU A 478 -17.30 14.27 -43.32
C GLU A 478 -16.19 13.23 -43.47
N LYS A 479 -15.99 12.35 -42.47
CA LYS A 479 -15.04 11.25 -42.57
C LYS A 479 -15.46 10.18 -43.57
N GLN A 480 -16.73 9.92 -43.72
CA GLN A 480 -17.23 8.99 -44.74
C GLN A 480 -17.15 9.55 -46.17
N GLN A 481 -17.32 10.88 -46.37
CA GLN A 481 -17.10 11.54 -47.64
C GLN A 481 -15.62 11.58 -48.04
N PHE A 482 -14.73 11.78 -47.06
CA PHE A 482 -13.27 11.77 -47.30
C PHE A 482 -12.73 10.38 -47.64
N HIS A 483 -13.25 9.33 -47.00
CA HIS A 483 -12.88 7.95 -47.32
C HIS A 483 -13.47 7.46 -48.65
N ARG A 484 -14.64 7.97 -49.05
CA ARG A 484 -15.24 7.67 -50.35
C ARG A 484 -14.45 8.34 -51.50
N LYS A 485 -14.09 9.60 -51.35
CA LYS A 485 -13.21 10.32 -52.32
C LYS A 485 -11.80 9.73 -52.38
N LYS A 486 -11.26 9.20 -51.31
CA LYS A 486 -9.91 8.55 -51.31
C LYS A 486 -9.96 7.20 -52.03
N LYS A 487 -11.06 6.42 -51.90
CA LYS A 487 -11.25 5.17 -52.62
C LYS A 487 -11.51 5.38 -54.12
N GLU A 488 -12.20 6.45 -54.50
CA GLU A 488 -12.40 6.81 -55.93
C GLU A 488 -11.10 7.29 -56.59
N TYR A 489 -10.20 7.96 -55.85
CA TYR A 489 -8.88 8.42 -56.34
C TYR A 489 -7.86 7.28 -56.45
N GLU A 490 -7.94 6.25 -55.65
CA GLU A 490 -7.11 5.06 -55.72
C GLU A 490 -7.51 4.05 -56.80
N SER A 491 -8.80 4.05 -57.22
CA SER A 491 -9.31 3.20 -58.27
C SER A 491 -9.06 3.77 -59.69
N ALA A 492 -8.63 5.03 -59.84
CA ALA A 492 -8.40 5.74 -61.10
C ALA A 492 -6.93 5.75 -61.57
N LYS A 493 -6.01 5.04 -60.92
CA LYS A 493 -4.63 4.92 -61.39
C LYS A 493 -4.46 3.74 -62.34
N PRO A 494 -3.89 3.96 -63.57
CA PRO A 494 -3.69 2.90 -64.57
C PRO A 494 -2.62 1.90 -64.12
N ARG A 495 -2.97 0.61 -64.27
CA ARG A 495 -2.06 -0.53 -64.04
C ARG A 495 -0.86 -0.47 -64.98
N ARG A 496 0.34 -0.27 -64.48
CA ARG A 496 1.60 -0.55 -65.20
C ARG A 496 1.85 -2.05 -65.17
N LYS A 497 1.98 -2.61 -66.37
CA LYS A 497 2.34 -4.00 -66.67
C LYS A 497 3.73 -4.33 -66.16
N GLY A 498 3.86 -5.52 -65.58
CA GLY A 498 5.10 -6.08 -65.10
C GLY A 498 6.08 -6.47 -66.18
N HIS A 499 7.33 -6.44 -65.88
CA HIS A 499 8.36 -7.22 -66.53
C HIS A 499 9.05 -8.08 -65.48
N THR A 500 8.90 -9.36 -65.67
CA THR A 500 9.69 -10.43 -65.04
C THR A 500 11.13 -10.34 -65.58
N PHE A 501 12.12 -10.43 -64.69
CA PHE A 501 13.44 -10.90 -65.04
C PHE A 501 13.95 -11.91 -64.03
N ASP A 502 14.48 -12.97 -64.62
CA ASP A 502 14.80 -14.27 -64.11
C ASP A 502 16.17 -14.32 -63.42
N GLU A 503 16.36 -15.36 -62.65
CA GLU A 503 17.56 -15.76 -61.93
C GLU A 503 18.83 -15.77 -62.75
N ARG A 504 19.98 -15.52 -62.14
CA ARG A 504 21.15 -16.41 -62.19
C ARG A 504 22.32 -15.94 -61.29
N LYS A 505 22.66 -16.81 -60.38
CA LYS A 505 23.97 -17.24 -59.86
C LYS A 505 25.22 -16.44 -60.23
N GLY A 506 26.05 -16.14 -59.25
CA GLY A 506 27.45 -15.81 -59.45
C GLY A 506 28.24 -15.53 -58.16
N LYS A 507 29.04 -16.47 -57.86
CA LYS A 507 30.06 -16.64 -56.81
C LYS A 507 31.14 -15.55 -56.75
N ASN A 508 31.72 -15.46 -55.56
CA ASN A 508 33.14 -15.25 -55.22
C ASN A 508 33.79 -13.86 -55.31
N ASN A 509 34.35 -13.40 -54.27
CA ASN A 509 35.78 -13.39 -53.88
C ASN A 509 36.17 -12.15 -53.08
N ASN A 510 36.76 -12.44 -51.95
CA ASN A 510 37.97 -11.88 -51.35
C ASN A 510 38.54 -10.55 -51.90
N TYR A 511 38.79 -9.61 -51.02
CA TYR A 511 40.18 -9.13 -50.79
C TYR A 511 40.24 -8.18 -49.57
N SER A 512 41.00 -8.54 -48.63
CA SER A 512 42.01 -7.91 -47.78
C SER A 512 42.42 -6.47 -48.08
N GLY A 513 42.71 -5.70 -47.05
CA GLY A 513 43.68 -4.62 -47.09
C GLY A 513 43.44 -3.49 -46.12
N LYS A 514 43.96 -3.57 -44.93
CA LYS A 514 45.13 -2.88 -44.34
C LYS A 514 45.08 -1.35 -44.19
N LYS A 515 45.35 -0.97 -42.95
CA LYS A 515 46.19 0.18 -42.50
C LYS A 515 45.56 1.58 -42.61
N ALA A 516 45.75 2.48 -41.70
CA ALA A 516 46.55 2.70 -40.48
C ALA A 516 46.39 4.16 -40.07
N HIS A 517 46.66 4.43 -38.76
CA HIS A 517 47.18 5.71 -38.22
C HIS A 517 46.25 6.94 -38.25
N LYS A 518 46.10 7.73 -37.22
CA LYS A 518 46.93 8.26 -36.14
C LYS A 518 46.16 9.39 -35.43
N ASN A 519 46.39 9.49 -34.15
CA ASN A 519 46.50 10.71 -33.34
C ASN A 519 45.27 11.65 -33.20
N LYS A 520 44.72 11.91 -32.08
CA LYS A 520 45.33 12.55 -30.90
C LYS A 520 44.60 12.13 -29.62
#